data_9c46f725760b7a215f52884219a25059
#
_entry.id   9c46f725760b7a215f52884219a25059
#
_cell.length_a   1.000
_cell.length_b   1.000
_cell.length_c   1.000
_cell.angle_alpha   90.00
_cell.angle_beta   90.00
_cell.angle_gamma   90.00
#
_symmetry.space_group_name_H-M   'P 1'
#
loop_
_entity.id
_entity.type
_entity.pdbx_description
1 polymer ?
#
loop_
_entity_poly.entity_id
_entity_poly.type
_entity_poly.pdbx_seq_one_letter_code
_entity_poly.pdbx_strand_id
1 'polypeptide(L)'
;MAELNAFIEKAAFVEEDATLLTKVCIQTGYKIHEPNTTDSEEQKNLDDHVSKIIEDYAKHLEERTSHHLGYPYNLDFDFSELQAIQGFSINNLGDPFVESNYGVHSRKFEIGVLEWFARVWEINPQDMWGYVTNCGTEGNLHGILTGREVLPEGILYCSDA
;
A
#
# COMPACT_ATOMS: atom_id res chain seq x y z
N MET A 1 21.99 6.44 19.45
CA MET A 1 21.31 7.53 20.19
C MET A 1 21.92 8.89 19.87
N ALA A 2 23.25 9.09 19.95
CA ALA A 2 23.88 10.37 19.60
C ALA A 2 23.73 10.75 18.11
N GLU A 3 23.85 9.81 17.20
CA GLU A 3 23.67 10.05 15.76
C GLU A 3 22.23 10.35 15.36
N LEU A 4 21.25 9.75 16.05
CA LEU A 4 19.83 10.03 15.83
C LEU A 4 19.48 11.45 16.35
N ASN A 5 20.02 11.86 17.47
CA ASN A 5 19.85 13.21 17.99
C ASN A 5 20.52 14.26 17.08
N ALA A 6 21.71 13.98 16.54
CA ALA A 6 22.38 14.85 15.56
C ALA A 6 21.61 14.95 14.24
N PHE A 7 20.90 13.89 13.82
CA PHE A 7 20.03 13.93 12.66
C PHE A 7 18.77 14.77 12.91
N ILE A 8 18.17 14.64 14.11
CA ILE A 8 17.00 15.41 14.53
C ILE A 8 17.38 16.90 14.70
N GLU A 9 18.54 17.21 15.27
CA GLU A 9 19.04 18.59 15.38
C GLU A 9 19.36 19.18 14.00
N LYS A 10 19.89 18.41 13.06
CA LYS A 10 20.14 18.85 11.69
C LYS A 10 18.85 19.07 10.88
N ALA A 11 17.80 18.28 11.15
CA ALA A 11 16.48 18.47 10.59
C ALA A 11 15.74 19.69 11.19
N ALA A 12 16.08 20.07 12.42
CA ALA A 12 15.54 21.26 13.07
C ALA A 12 16.22 22.57 12.65
N PHE A 13 17.36 22.51 11.93
CA PHE A 13 18.13 23.69 11.55
C PHE A 13 17.90 24.11 10.09
N VAL A 14 16.66 24.39 9.74
CA VAL A 14 16.32 25.23 8.59
C VAL A 14 15.50 26.41 9.12
N GLU A 15 16.14 27.25 9.93
CA GLU A 15 15.52 28.44 10.53
C GLU A 15 15.38 29.62 9.54
N GLU A 16 15.93 29.52 8.33
CA GLU A 16 15.82 30.59 7.33
C GLU A 16 14.61 30.49 6.38
N ASP A 17 13.87 29.38 6.39
CA ASP A 17 12.63 29.20 5.63
C ASP A 17 11.37 28.99 6.51
N ALA A 18 11.37 29.52 7.72
CA ALA A 18 10.22 29.49 8.63
C ALA A 18 8.94 30.10 8.00
N THR A 19 9.07 30.96 7.00
CA THR A 19 7.95 31.52 6.24
C THR A 19 7.36 30.56 5.22
N LEU A 20 8.11 29.57 4.74
CA LEU A 20 7.61 28.48 3.88
C LEU A 20 7.01 27.36 4.71
N LEU A 21 7.59 27.03 5.88
CA LEU A 21 7.08 26.03 6.80
C LEU A 21 5.75 26.41 7.47
N THR A 22 5.44 27.70 7.61
CA THR A 22 4.14 28.18 8.13
C THR A 22 2.97 27.94 7.18
N LYS A 23 3.20 27.46 5.95
CA LYS A 23 2.15 27.04 5.01
C LYS A 23 1.98 25.52 4.91
N VAL A 24 2.75 24.72 5.64
CA VAL A 24 2.48 23.30 5.75
C VAL A 24 1.26 23.14 6.65
N CYS A 25 0.10 23.00 6.04
CA CYS A 25 -1.12 22.62 6.74
C CYS A 25 -0.86 21.26 7.38
N ILE A 26 -0.61 21.23 8.68
CA ILE A 26 -0.55 19.97 9.44
C ILE A 26 -1.96 19.41 9.39
N GLN A 27 -2.14 18.34 8.61
CA GLN A 27 -3.41 17.63 8.60
C GLN A 27 -3.61 16.97 9.96
N THR A 28 -4.74 17.28 10.58
CA THR A 28 -5.16 16.55 11.79
C THR A 28 -5.91 15.30 11.35
N GLY A 29 -5.59 14.15 11.96
CA GLY A 29 -6.33 12.92 11.72
C GLY A 29 -7.77 13.01 12.24
N TYR A 30 -8.63 12.14 11.73
CA TYR A 30 -9.95 11.94 12.30
C TYR A 30 -9.86 11.49 13.76
N LYS A 31 -10.76 11.97 14.61
CA LYS A 31 -10.86 11.46 15.98
C LYS A 31 -11.37 10.04 15.95
N ILE A 32 -10.57 9.14 16.51
CA ILE A 32 -10.98 7.75 16.73
C ILE A 32 -11.58 7.70 18.12
N HIS A 33 -12.84 7.26 18.21
CA HIS A 33 -13.51 7.00 19.47
C HIS A 33 -13.41 5.50 19.79
N GLU A 34 -13.05 5.18 21.03
CA GLU A 34 -13.11 3.79 21.48
C GLU A 34 -14.58 3.35 21.54
N PRO A 35 -14.93 2.17 21.01
CA PRO A 35 -16.31 1.69 21.06
C PRO A 35 -16.71 1.42 22.52
N ASN A 36 -17.71 2.15 23.00
CA ASN A 36 -18.33 1.86 24.29
C ASN A 36 -19.50 0.91 24.04
N THR A 37 -19.28 -0.37 24.30
CA THR A 37 -20.12 -1.48 23.81
C THR A 37 -21.44 -1.68 24.56
N THR A 38 -21.79 -0.82 25.51
CA THR A 38 -22.94 -1.07 26.42
C THR A 38 -24.15 -0.19 26.17
N ASP A 39 -24.03 0.90 25.42
CA ASP A 39 -25.13 1.82 25.12
C ASP A 39 -25.47 1.79 23.62
N SER A 40 -26.72 1.38 23.32
CA SER A 40 -27.21 1.25 21.94
C SER A 40 -27.39 2.60 21.23
N GLU A 41 -27.66 3.68 21.98
CA GLU A 41 -27.80 5.02 21.43
C GLU A 41 -26.42 5.63 21.10
N GLU A 42 -25.46 5.40 21.96
CA GLU A 42 -24.07 5.81 21.73
C GLU A 42 -23.47 5.07 20.52
N GLN A 43 -23.74 3.77 20.38
CA GLN A 43 -23.32 2.99 19.20
C GLN A 43 -23.94 3.55 17.92
N LYS A 44 -25.22 3.88 17.91
CA LYS A 44 -25.86 4.46 16.74
C LYS A 44 -25.26 5.82 16.36
N ASN A 45 -25.00 6.67 17.34
CA ASN A 45 -24.35 7.96 17.11
C ASN A 45 -22.95 7.78 16.54
N LEU A 46 -22.21 6.74 16.95
CA LEU A 46 -20.91 6.40 16.42
C LEU A 46 -21.00 5.93 14.96
N ASP A 47 -21.97 5.06 14.64
CA ASP A 47 -22.19 4.56 13.29
C ASP A 47 -22.59 5.70 12.33
N ASP A 48 -23.44 6.63 12.76
CA ASP A 48 -23.81 7.82 12.00
C ASP A 48 -22.59 8.74 11.77
N HIS A 49 -21.74 8.88 12.79
CA HIS A 49 -20.51 9.65 12.68
C HIS A 49 -19.51 9.03 11.68
N VAL A 50 -19.32 7.72 11.76
CA VAL A 50 -18.44 6.98 10.82
C VAL A 50 -18.97 7.09 9.39
N SER A 51 -20.28 6.90 9.20
CA SER A 51 -20.91 7.04 7.89
C SER A 51 -20.69 8.42 7.30
N LYS A 52 -20.83 9.47 8.10
CA LYS A 52 -20.57 10.84 7.65
C LYS A 52 -19.12 11.08 7.26
N ILE A 53 -18.15 10.54 8.02
CA ILE A 53 -16.72 10.64 7.66
C ILE A 53 -16.48 9.97 6.31
N ILE A 54 -17.04 8.78 6.08
CA ILE A 54 -16.89 8.05 4.82
C ILE A 54 -17.50 8.83 3.65
N GLU A 55 -18.69 9.38 3.82
CA GLU A 55 -19.36 10.21 2.80
C GLU A 55 -18.54 11.46 2.45
N ASP A 56 -18.06 12.18 3.45
CA ASP A 56 -17.26 13.40 3.24
C ASP A 56 -15.93 13.07 2.57
N TYR A 57 -15.32 11.94 2.94
CA TYR A 57 -14.09 11.46 2.30
C TYR A 57 -14.32 11.01 0.86
N ALA A 58 -15.43 10.32 0.57
CA ALA A 58 -15.80 9.94 -0.79
C ALA A 58 -15.95 11.17 -1.69
N LYS A 59 -16.66 12.20 -1.23
CA LYS A 59 -16.78 13.48 -1.97
C LYS A 59 -15.42 14.13 -2.23
N HIS A 60 -14.53 14.10 -1.23
CA HIS A 60 -13.18 14.60 -1.41
C HIS A 60 -12.41 13.81 -2.49
N LEU A 61 -12.52 12.48 -2.50
CA LEU A 61 -11.90 11.64 -3.53
C LEU A 61 -12.48 11.91 -4.92
N GLU A 62 -13.80 12.07 -5.05
CA GLU A 62 -14.46 12.44 -6.32
C GLU A 62 -13.93 13.77 -6.86
N GLU A 63 -13.84 14.79 -5.99
CA GLU A 63 -13.29 16.09 -6.35
C GLU A 63 -11.83 15.95 -6.81
N ARG A 64 -10.99 15.27 -6.04
CA ARG A 64 -9.57 15.09 -6.39
C ARG A 64 -9.39 14.30 -7.67
N THR A 65 -10.18 13.24 -7.87
CA THR A 65 -10.14 12.42 -9.08
C THR A 65 -10.53 13.21 -10.32
N SER A 66 -11.51 14.12 -10.21
CA SER A 66 -11.92 14.99 -11.33
C SER A 66 -10.83 15.94 -11.85
N HIS A 67 -9.82 16.22 -11.02
CA HIS A 67 -8.66 17.05 -11.37
C HIS A 67 -7.41 16.22 -11.71
N HIS A 68 -7.51 14.89 -11.70
CA HIS A 68 -6.37 14.00 -11.94
C HIS A 68 -6.18 13.75 -13.44
N LEU A 69 -4.94 13.79 -13.91
CA LEU A 69 -4.62 13.57 -15.33
C LEU A 69 -4.42 12.09 -15.70
N GLY A 70 -4.72 11.16 -14.79
CA GLY A 70 -4.61 9.72 -15.03
C GLY A 70 -3.23 9.11 -14.73
N TYR A 71 -2.18 9.90 -14.66
CA TYR A 71 -0.85 9.39 -14.29
C TYR A 71 -0.61 9.55 -12.78
N PRO A 72 -0.11 8.54 -12.08
CA PRO A 72 0.29 7.19 -12.51
C PRO A 72 -0.82 6.14 -12.43
N TYR A 73 -2.10 6.52 -12.36
CA TYR A 73 -3.23 5.63 -12.10
C TYR A 73 -4.10 5.44 -13.34
N ASN A 74 -4.76 4.28 -13.42
CA ASN A 74 -5.90 4.09 -14.29
C ASN A 74 -7.16 4.61 -13.58
N LEU A 75 -7.78 5.68 -14.10
CA LEU A 75 -8.99 6.28 -13.54
C LEU A 75 -10.28 5.54 -13.94
N ASP A 76 -10.22 4.68 -14.96
CA ASP A 76 -11.36 3.93 -15.47
C ASP A 76 -11.47 2.53 -14.84
N PHE A 77 -10.71 2.28 -13.76
CA PHE A 77 -10.75 0.98 -13.10
C PHE A 77 -12.03 0.82 -12.28
N ASP A 78 -12.76 -0.26 -12.52
CA ASP A 78 -13.97 -0.64 -11.81
C ASP A 78 -13.72 -1.84 -10.88
N PHE A 79 -13.92 -1.65 -9.58
CA PHE A 79 -13.78 -2.67 -8.53
C PHE A 79 -15.09 -3.40 -8.21
N SER A 80 -16.20 -3.09 -8.89
CA SER A 80 -17.52 -3.65 -8.57
C SER A 80 -17.57 -5.17 -8.60
N GLU A 81 -16.82 -5.80 -9.51
CA GLU A 81 -16.67 -7.26 -9.61
C GLU A 81 -16.09 -7.91 -8.33
N LEU A 82 -15.33 -7.16 -7.55
CA LEU A 82 -14.70 -7.65 -6.31
C LEU A 82 -15.62 -7.52 -5.09
N GLN A 83 -16.77 -6.90 -5.22
CA GLN A 83 -17.68 -6.60 -4.09
C GLN A 83 -18.10 -7.87 -3.34
N ALA A 84 -18.32 -8.96 -4.08
CA ALA A 84 -18.74 -10.25 -3.50
C ALA A 84 -17.68 -10.89 -2.56
N ILE A 85 -16.42 -10.49 -2.69
CA ILE A 85 -15.32 -11.07 -1.90
C ILE A 85 -14.79 -10.13 -0.81
N GLN A 86 -15.25 -8.88 -0.76
CA GLN A 86 -14.80 -7.89 0.23
C GLN A 86 -15.20 -8.24 1.68
N GLY A 87 -16.20 -9.10 1.88
CA GLY A 87 -16.62 -9.58 3.20
C GLY A 87 -15.74 -10.68 3.79
N PHE A 88 -14.72 -11.15 3.07
CA PHE A 88 -13.85 -12.23 3.52
C PHE A 88 -12.48 -11.71 3.94
N SER A 89 -11.95 -12.25 5.04
CA SER A 89 -10.58 -11.99 5.50
C SER A 89 -9.60 -12.88 4.72
N ILE A 90 -9.23 -12.44 3.52
CA ILE A 90 -8.34 -13.17 2.61
C ILE A 90 -6.89 -12.94 3.02
N ASN A 91 -6.12 -14.03 3.15
CA ASN A 91 -4.71 -13.96 3.48
C ASN A 91 -3.91 -15.03 2.71
N ASN A 92 -2.96 -14.60 1.88
CA ASN A 92 -2.06 -15.46 1.14
C ASN A 92 -0.78 -15.69 1.94
N LEU A 93 -0.79 -16.71 2.83
CA LEU A 93 0.36 -17.07 3.64
C LEU A 93 1.36 -17.94 2.88
N GLY A 94 2.63 -17.56 2.93
CA GLY A 94 3.75 -18.34 2.41
C GLY A 94 3.84 -18.40 0.90
N ASP A 95 4.51 -19.41 0.39
CA ASP A 95 4.76 -19.63 -1.03
C ASP A 95 3.44 -19.85 -1.80
N PRO A 96 3.14 -19.08 -2.86
CA PRO A 96 1.91 -19.22 -3.62
C PRO A 96 1.75 -20.58 -4.31
N PHE A 97 2.86 -21.28 -4.64
CA PHE A 97 2.86 -22.58 -5.32
C PHE A 97 2.75 -23.77 -4.37
N VAL A 98 2.81 -23.54 -3.06
CA VAL A 98 2.69 -24.60 -2.04
C VAL A 98 1.30 -24.59 -1.45
N GLU A 99 0.70 -25.78 -1.27
CA GLU A 99 -0.62 -25.91 -0.63
C GLU A 99 -0.63 -25.25 0.76
N SER A 100 -1.71 -24.54 1.05
CA SER A 100 -1.87 -23.83 2.32
C SER A 100 -2.84 -24.54 3.24
N ASN A 101 -2.50 -24.60 4.51
CA ASN A 101 -3.43 -25.05 5.56
C ASN A 101 -4.51 -23.99 5.87
N TYR A 102 -4.32 -22.74 5.42
CA TYR A 102 -5.29 -21.66 5.57
C TYR A 102 -6.19 -21.62 4.33
N GLY A 103 -7.46 -21.95 4.51
CA GLY A 103 -8.40 -22.11 3.38
C GLY A 103 -8.92 -20.82 2.76
N VAL A 104 -8.80 -19.66 3.46
CA VAL A 104 -9.32 -18.37 2.99
C VAL A 104 -8.20 -17.57 2.35
N HIS A 105 -7.90 -17.88 1.10
CA HIS A 105 -6.80 -17.26 0.35
C HIS A 105 -7.16 -17.07 -1.12
N SER A 106 -6.40 -16.21 -1.82
CA SER A 106 -6.53 -15.92 -3.25
C SER A 106 -5.34 -16.43 -4.08
N ARG A 107 -4.61 -17.45 -3.63
CA ARG A 107 -3.40 -17.96 -4.30
C ARG A 107 -3.60 -18.37 -5.76
N LYS A 108 -4.75 -18.93 -6.10
CA LYS A 108 -5.05 -19.27 -7.51
C LYS A 108 -5.06 -18.07 -8.43
N PHE A 109 -5.53 -16.92 -7.92
CA PHE A 109 -5.47 -15.66 -8.68
C PHE A 109 -4.02 -15.16 -8.77
N GLU A 110 -3.26 -15.24 -7.68
CA GLU A 110 -1.85 -14.87 -7.66
C GLU A 110 -1.04 -15.67 -8.68
N ILE A 111 -1.18 -17.00 -8.68
CA ILE A 111 -0.53 -17.88 -9.66
C ILE A 111 -0.95 -17.51 -11.08
N GLY A 112 -2.24 -17.29 -11.33
CA GLY A 112 -2.74 -16.88 -12.65
C GLY A 112 -2.11 -15.57 -13.15
N VAL A 113 -1.91 -14.58 -12.25
CA VAL A 113 -1.22 -13.33 -12.56
C VAL A 113 0.26 -13.58 -12.88
N LEU A 114 0.95 -14.36 -12.07
CA LEU A 114 2.36 -14.71 -12.29
C LEU A 114 2.56 -15.44 -13.62
N GLU A 115 1.74 -16.42 -13.93
CA GLU A 115 1.77 -17.15 -15.21
C GLU A 115 1.48 -16.22 -16.41
N TRP A 116 0.58 -15.26 -16.23
CA TRP A 116 0.28 -14.29 -17.28
C TRP A 116 1.51 -13.41 -17.57
N PHE A 117 2.17 -12.90 -16.52
CA PHE A 117 3.40 -12.12 -16.67
C PHE A 117 4.57 -12.95 -17.22
N ALA A 118 4.69 -14.21 -16.80
CA ALA A 118 5.68 -15.12 -17.38
C ALA A 118 5.55 -15.21 -18.91
N ARG A 119 4.32 -15.35 -19.40
CA ARG A 119 4.05 -15.35 -20.86
C ARG A 119 4.43 -14.03 -21.53
N VAL A 120 4.10 -12.90 -20.88
CA VAL A 120 4.48 -11.56 -21.41
C VAL A 120 5.97 -11.39 -21.51
N TRP A 121 6.72 -11.95 -20.58
CA TRP A 121 8.19 -11.89 -20.53
C TRP A 121 8.89 -13.06 -21.23
N GLU A 122 8.13 -13.93 -21.91
CA GLU A 122 8.64 -15.11 -22.61
C GLU A 122 9.43 -16.07 -21.71
N ILE A 123 9.02 -16.14 -20.42
CA ILE A 123 9.57 -17.07 -19.43
C ILE A 123 8.70 -18.32 -19.41
N ASN A 124 9.34 -19.51 -19.43
CA ASN A 124 8.61 -20.75 -19.22
C ASN A 124 8.05 -20.79 -17.78
N PRO A 125 6.74 -20.95 -17.59
CA PRO A 125 6.14 -20.97 -16.24
C PRO A 125 6.72 -22.07 -15.32
N GLN A 126 7.28 -23.14 -15.87
CA GLN A 126 7.93 -24.20 -15.09
C GLN A 126 9.31 -23.81 -14.53
N ASP A 127 9.94 -22.79 -15.12
CA ASP A 127 11.26 -22.29 -14.71
C ASP A 127 11.14 -21.00 -13.88
N MET A 128 9.91 -20.65 -13.46
CA MET A 128 9.60 -19.44 -12.77
C MET A 128 9.21 -19.71 -11.31
N TRP A 129 9.70 -18.86 -10.41
CA TRP A 129 9.14 -18.66 -9.11
C TRP A 129 8.92 -17.15 -8.88
N GLY A 130 7.90 -16.79 -8.15
CA GLY A 130 7.60 -15.40 -7.86
C GLY A 130 6.40 -15.26 -6.92
N TYR A 131 6.12 -14.03 -6.53
CA TYR A 131 4.94 -13.66 -5.77
C TYR A 131 4.51 -12.23 -6.11
N VAL A 132 3.28 -11.88 -5.81
CA VAL A 132 2.77 -10.52 -6.00
C VAL A 132 3.12 -9.68 -4.77
N THR A 133 3.91 -8.62 -4.98
CA THR A 133 4.34 -7.70 -3.92
C THR A 133 3.25 -6.68 -3.58
N ASN A 134 3.31 -6.07 -2.39
CA ASN A 134 2.37 -5.01 -1.99
C ASN A 134 2.54 -3.74 -2.84
N CYS A 135 3.76 -3.45 -3.31
CA CYS A 135 4.03 -2.29 -4.15
C CYS A 135 5.37 -2.43 -4.88
N GLY A 136 5.66 -1.46 -5.77
CA GLY A 136 6.92 -1.40 -6.51
C GLY A 136 8.15 -1.31 -5.61
N THR A 137 8.06 -0.65 -4.46
CA THR A 137 9.18 -0.54 -3.51
C THR A 137 9.58 -1.91 -2.97
N GLU A 138 8.62 -2.74 -2.57
CA GLU A 138 8.89 -4.12 -2.12
C GLU A 138 9.51 -4.94 -3.26
N GLY A 139 8.95 -4.85 -4.48
CA GLY A 139 9.48 -5.53 -5.65
C GLY A 139 10.92 -5.14 -5.96
N ASN A 140 11.24 -3.84 -5.91
CA ASN A 140 12.60 -3.34 -6.10
C ASN A 140 13.56 -3.84 -5.02
N LEU A 141 13.16 -3.81 -3.74
CA LEU A 141 13.98 -4.31 -2.64
C LEU A 141 14.25 -5.81 -2.78
N HIS A 142 13.24 -6.59 -3.15
CA HIS A 142 13.40 -8.03 -3.38
C HIS A 142 14.34 -8.31 -4.56
N GLY A 143 14.18 -7.56 -5.66
CA GLY A 143 15.06 -7.69 -6.83
C GLY A 143 16.53 -7.36 -6.51
N ILE A 144 16.77 -6.29 -5.74
CA ILE A 144 18.12 -5.92 -5.27
C ILE A 144 18.69 -7.01 -4.34
N LEU A 145 17.89 -7.53 -3.42
CA LEU A 145 18.30 -8.61 -2.52
C LEU A 145 18.71 -9.86 -3.33
N THR A 146 17.87 -10.28 -4.26
CA THR A 146 18.14 -11.43 -5.14
C THR A 146 19.41 -11.22 -5.95
N GLY A 147 19.56 -10.03 -6.53
CA GLY A 147 20.78 -9.66 -7.29
C GLY A 147 22.04 -9.75 -6.44
N ARG A 148 21.99 -9.26 -5.21
CA ARG A 148 23.11 -9.33 -4.26
C ARG A 148 23.48 -10.77 -3.87
N GLU A 149 22.47 -11.61 -3.61
CA GLU A 149 22.71 -13.01 -3.23
C GLU A 149 23.29 -13.84 -4.38
N VAL A 150 22.82 -13.59 -5.61
CA VAL A 150 23.28 -14.30 -6.81
C VAL A 150 24.63 -13.78 -7.31
N LEU A 151 24.86 -12.46 -7.18
CA LEU A 151 26.05 -11.77 -7.68
C LEU A 151 26.70 -10.94 -6.56
N PRO A 152 27.30 -11.57 -5.53
CA PRO A 152 27.79 -10.87 -4.34
C PRO A 152 28.90 -9.84 -4.63
N GLU A 153 29.65 -10.01 -5.72
CA GLU A 153 30.69 -9.08 -6.19
C GLU A 153 30.18 -8.12 -7.27
N GLY A 154 28.87 -8.15 -7.56
CA GLY A 154 28.25 -7.31 -8.56
C GLY A 154 28.17 -5.84 -8.15
N ILE A 155 28.15 -4.95 -9.15
CA ILE A 155 27.98 -3.51 -8.95
C ILE A 155 26.51 -3.15 -9.19
N LEU A 156 25.89 -2.48 -8.20
CA LEU A 156 24.53 -1.95 -8.33
C LEU A 156 24.62 -0.52 -8.91
N TYR A 157 23.92 -0.29 -10.01
CA TYR A 157 23.77 1.02 -10.62
C TYR A 157 22.39 1.58 -10.24
N CYS A 158 22.33 2.81 -9.76
CA CYS A 158 21.12 3.53 -9.49
C CYS A 158 21.24 4.99 -9.94
N SER A 159 20.12 5.69 -10.11
CA SER A 159 20.14 7.15 -10.26
C SER A 159 20.45 7.81 -8.92
N ASP A 160 21.01 9.00 -8.94
CA ASP A 160 21.23 9.85 -7.76
C ASP A 160 20.12 10.88 -7.55
N ALA A 161 18.99 10.69 -8.25
CA ALA A 161 17.81 11.56 -8.20
C ALA A 161 16.85 11.17 -7.07
#